data_8e08aee36e43df1c1d8156aa4a4befe5
#
_entry.id   8e08aee36e43df1c1d8156aa4a4befe5
#
_cell.length_a   1.000
_cell.length_b   1.000
_cell.length_c   1.000
_cell.angle_alpha   90.00
_cell.angle_beta   90.00
_cell.angle_gamma   90.00
#
_symmetry.space_group_name_H-M   'P 1'
#
loop_
_entity.id
_entity.type
_entity.pdbx_description
1 polymer ?
#
loop_
_entity_poly.entity_id
_entity_poly.type
_entity_poly.pdbx_seq_one_letter_code
_entity_poly.pdbx_strand_id
1 'polypeptide(L)'
;MFPIHDDAGRIHGRPYVNYSLIAINAAVFTWEVLVTGNFTNGRATSEIYLEYGAIPKFVLAGDIPAVLTSMFMHGGILHIVGNMVFLYVFGDNIEDRFGHIKYLAIYILWGLFAALVHSIYAVSVGGGEIPAIGASGAISGVLGAYLIMFPRAKIFTVIIAFFITTVRIPALAFIPFWFILQILFSVIGEAGGVAYLAHIGGFMAGVGTGYTWKYLAEKKTSLSIPYVGKTQKMRPRIEDTSPSLEPEVIEGVDSYEIIAEIHGISAATDIHADYEPDSKRVRIITSGSRKYELYAKLPGLEGLNHASPIVESIQYMNGIARIRLRKGVIS
;
A
#
# COMPACT_ATOMS: atom_id res chain seq x y z
N MET A 1 -7.70 16.25 -9.31
CA MET A 1 -6.45 15.59 -8.86
C MET A 1 -6.63 14.11 -9.02
N PHE A 2 -5.80 13.45 -9.84
CA PHE A 2 -5.89 12.01 -10.11
C PHE A 2 -4.58 11.35 -9.71
N PRO A 3 -4.59 10.37 -8.79
CA PRO A 3 -3.42 9.57 -8.49
C PRO A 3 -3.14 8.65 -9.67
N ILE A 4 -1.87 8.49 -10.06
CA ILE A 4 -1.48 7.61 -11.19
C ILE A 4 -0.53 6.50 -10.77
N HIS A 5 0.19 6.70 -9.66
CA HIS A 5 1.15 5.74 -9.13
C HIS A 5 1.56 6.16 -7.71
N ASP A 6 2.15 5.24 -6.95
CA ASP A 6 2.80 5.51 -5.68
C ASP A 6 4.23 4.92 -5.63
N ASP A 7 4.99 5.26 -4.60
CA ASP A 7 6.32 4.70 -4.35
C ASP A 7 6.35 3.70 -3.18
N ALA A 8 5.19 3.23 -2.74
CA ALA A 8 5.10 2.16 -1.75
C ALA A 8 5.55 0.83 -2.39
N GLY A 9 6.72 0.36 -2.02
CA GLY A 9 7.28 -0.88 -2.56
C GLY A 9 6.43 -2.10 -2.19
N ARG A 10 6.16 -2.96 -3.18
CA ARG A 10 5.57 -4.29 -3.00
C ARG A 10 6.65 -5.29 -2.59
N ILE A 11 6.31 -6.23 -1.72
CA ILE A 11 7.20 -7.27 -1.21
C ILE A 11 6.88 -8.62 -1.87
N HIS A 12 5.60 -8.87 -2.17
CA HIS A 12 5.07 -10.15 -2.65
C HIS A 12 4.36 -9.98 -3.99
N GLY A 13 4.63 -10.77 -4.94
CA GLY A 13 3.93 -11.11 -6.17
C GLY A 13 2.99 -10.11 -6.86
N ARG A 14 2.15 -10.63 -7.75
CA ARG A 14 1.17 -9.83 -8.51
C ARG A 14 -0.14 -9.71 -7.72
N PRO A 15 -0.82 -8.56 -7.73
CA PRO A 15 -2.07 -8.32 -7.00
C PRO A 15 -3.28 -8.88 -7.79
N TYR A 16 -3.40 -10.21 -7.82
CA TYR A 16 -4.41 -10.90 -8.63
C TYR A 16 -5.84 -10.55 -8.22
N VAL A 17 -6.12 -10.43 -6.94
CA VAL A 17 -7.47 -10.10 -6.44
C VAL A 17 -7.83 -8.67 -6.78
N ASN A 18 -6.91 -7.71 -6.62
CA ASN A 18 -7.14 -6.32 -6.96
C ASN A 18 -7.43 -6.16 -8.47
N TYR A 19 -6.65 -6.83 -9.33
CA TYR A 19 -6.92 -6.82 -10.77
C TYR A 19 -8.23 -7.53 -11.12
N SER A 20 -8.61 -8.60 -10.42
CA SER A 20 -9.89 -9.28 -10.61
C SER A 20 -11.06 -8.38 -10.21
N LEU A 21 -10.96 -7.64 -9.10
CA LEU A 21 -11.97 -6.68 -8.69
C LEU A 21 -12.15 -5.57 -9.73
N ILE A 22 -11.06 -5.02 -10.27
CA ILE A 22 -11.09 -4.04 -11.35
C ILE A 22 -11.79 -4.62 -12.60
N ALA A 23 -11.40 -5.84 -13.01
CA ALA A 23 -11.97 -6.49 -14.18
C ALA A 23 -13.47 -6.79 -14.03
N ILE A 24 -13.91 -7.23 -12.84
CA ILE A 24 -15.32 -7.49 -12.54
C ILE A 24 -16.12 -6.18 -12.60
N ASN A 25 -15.63 -5.10 -11.99
CA ASN A 25 -16.29 -3.79 -12.05
C ASN A 25 -16.42 -3.29 -13.50
N ALA A 26 -15.36 -3.43 -14.31
CA ALA A 26 -15.40 -3.06 -15.72
C ALA A 26 -16.40 -3.91 -16.52
N ALA A 27 -16.48 -5.22 -16.24
CA ALA A 27 -17.41 -6.13 -16.90
C ALA A 27 -18.87 -5.81 -16.51
N VAL A 28 -19.15 -5.56 -15.22
CA VAL A 28 -20.48 -5.17 -14.75
C VAL A 28 -20.91 -3.84 -15.36
N PHE A 29 -20.03 -2.82 -15.37
CA PHE A 29 -20.34 -1.54 -15.99
C PHE A 29 -20.60 -1.66 -17.50
N THR A 30 -19.83 -2.51 -18.20
CA THR A 30 -20.08 -2.80 -19.61
C THR A 30 -21.47 -3.42 -19.81
N TRP A 31 -21.86 -4.38 -18.95
CA TRP A 31 -23.20 -4.95 -18.95
C TRP A 31 -24.28 -3.88 -18.69
N GLU A 32 -24.10 -3.00 -17.68
CA GLU A 32 -25.02 -1.89 -17.42
C GLU A 32 -25.24 -1.03 -18.67
N VAL A 33 -24.15 -0.65 -19.35
CA VAL A 33 -24.21 0.15 -20.58
C VAL A 33 -24.93 -0.58 -21.72
N LEU A 34 -24.67 -1.87 -21.90
CA LEU A 34 -25.30 -2.67 -22.97
C LEU A 34 -26.82 -2.83 -22.73
N VAL A 35 -27.24 -3.00 -21.48
CA VAL A 35 -28.67 -3.17 -21.13
C VAL A 35 -29.42 -1.84 -21.16
N THR A 36 -28.78 -0.75 -20.71
CA THR A 36 -29.43 0.57 -20.63
C THR A 36 -29.27 1.45 -21.86
N GLY A 37 -28.28 1.14 -22.70
CA GLY A 37 -27.89 1.98 -23.82
C GLY A 37 -27.24 3.31 -23.41
N ASN A 38 -26.87 3.49 -22.13
CA ASN A 38 -26.37 4.75 -21.56
C ASN A 38 -25.04 4.60 -20.82
N PHE A 39 -24.13 5.56 -21.03
CA PHE A 39 -22.88 5.71 -20.27
C PHE A 39 -23.03 6.61 -19.03
N THR A 40 -24.20 7.21 -18.84
CA THR A 40 -24.51 8.15 -17.75
C THR A 40 -25.86 7.83 -17.15
N ASN A 41 -26.18 8.48 -16.03
CA ASN A 41 -27.47 8.30 -15.35
C ASN A 41 -28.65 8.65 -16.28
N GLY A 42 -29.58 7.72 -16.41
CA GLY A 42 -30.81 7.87 -17.17
C GLY A 42 -31.93 7.04 -16.53
N ARG A 43 -33.13 7.10 -17.07
CA ARG A 43 -34.31 6.40 -16.50
C ARG A 43 -34.09 4.89 -16.45
N ALA A 44 -33.55 4.28 -17.52
CA ALA A 44 -33.27 2.84 -17.57
C ALA A 44 -32.17 2.43 -16.57
N THR A 45 -31.18 3.27 -16.35
CA THR A 45 -30.14 3.06 -15.32
C THR A 45 -30.74 3.10 -13.92
N SER A 46 -31.70 4.00 -13.68
CA SER A 46 -32.37 4.08 -12.36
C SER A 46 -33.14 2.80 -12.02
N GLU A 47 -33.80 2.14 -12.99
CA GLU A 47 -34.51 0.86 -12.79
C GLU A 47 -33.53 -0.26 -12.38
N ILE A 48 -32.36 -0.37 -13.02
CA ILE A 48 -31.33 -1.33 -12.65
C ILE A 48 -30.81 -1.06 -11.22
N TYR A 49 -30.65 0.21 -10.82
CA TYR A 49 -30.19 0.53 -9.48
C TYR A 49 -31.22 0.22 -8.40
N LEU A 50 -32.52 0.24 -8.71
CA LEU A 50 -33.56 -0.24 -7.80
C LEU A 50 -33.53 -1.76 -7.62
N GLU A 51 -33.08 -2.51 -8.63
CA GLU A 51 -32.98 -3.97 -8.59
C GLU A 51 -31.67 -4.46 -7.93
N TYR A 52 -30.53 -3.85 -8.27
CA TYR A 52 -29.19 -4.32 -7.87
C TYR A 52 -28.47 -3.42 -6.87
N GLY A 53 -28.97 -2.22 -6.61
CA GLY A 53 -28.40 -1.26 -5.68
C GLY A 53 -28.80 -1.53 -4.23
N ALA A 54 -27.98 -1.06 -3.30
CA ALA A 54 -28.23 -1.16 -1.87
C ALA A 54 -29.26 -0.09 -1.44
N ILE A 55 -30.53 -0.47 -1.26
CA ILE A 55 -31.57 0.41 -0.76
C ILE A 55 -31.49 0.42 0.78
N PRO A 56 -31.23 1.59 1.42
CA PRO A 56 -30.88 1.68 2.83
C PRO A 56 -31.90 0.99 3.78
N LYS A 57 -33.20 1.13 3.55
CA LYS A 57 -34.20 0.48 4.38
C LYS A 57 -34.16 -1.06 4.32
N PHE A 58 -33.83 -1.63 3.15
CA PHE A 58 -33.71 -3.06 2.98
C PHE A 58 -32.36 -3.57 3.50
N VAL A 59 -31.30 -2.79 3.37
CA VAL A 59 -29.99 -3.09 4.00
C VAL A 59 -30.14 -3.23 5.51
N LEU A 60 -30.88 -2.33 6.17
CA LEU A 60 -31.17 -2.43 7.60
C LEU A 60 -32.10 -3.61 7.95
N ALA A 61 -32.84 -4.11 6.99
CA ALA A 61 -33.63 -5.32 7.12
C ALA A 61 -32.86 -6.62 6.80
N GLY A 62 -31.58 -6.51 6.44
CA GLY A 62 -30.67 -7.64 6.21
C GLY A 62 -30.45 -8.04 4.75
N ASP A 63 -30.76 -7.17 3.80
CA ASP A 63 -30.51 -7.43 2.36
C ASP A 63 -29.01 -7.33 2.02
N ILE A 64 -28.25 -8.33 2.45
CA ILE A 64 -26.81 -8.46 2.15
C ILE A 64 -26.53 -8.67 0.65
N PRO A 65 -27.31 -9.49 -0.09
CA PRO A 65 -27.11 -9.64 -1.53
C PRO A 65 -27.11 -8.31 -2.28
N ALA A 66 -28.06 -7.41 -2.00
CA ALA A 66 -28.11 -6.09 -2.64
C ALA A 66 -26.89 -5.22 -2.30
N VAL A 67 -26.31 -5.33 -1.10
CA VAL A 67 -25.05 -4.66 -0.78
C VAL A 67 -23.92 -5.20 -1.64
N LEU A 68 -23.81 -6.52 -1.81
CA LEU A 68 -22.75 -7.13 -2.60
C LEU A 68 -22.85 -6.74 -4.08
N THR A 69 -24.05 -6.77 -4.67
CA THR A 69 -24.25 -6.37 -6.06
C THR A 69 -23.95 -4.88 -6.26
N SER A 70 -24.44 -4.03 -5.35
CA SER A 70 -24.25 -2.58 -5.41
C SER A 70 -22.78 -2.16 -5.43
N MET A 71 -21.88 -2.93 -4.80
CA MET A 71 -20.45 -2.66 -4.79
C MET A 71 -19.79 -2.71 -6.18
N PHE A 72 -20.46 -3.30 -7.17
CA PHE A 72 -19.95 -3.41 -8.54
C PHE A 72 -20.69 -2.53 -9.54
N MET A 73 -21.81 -1.91 -9.13
CA MET A 73 -22.62 -1.01 -9.97
C MET A 73 -22.03 0.40 -10.00
N HIS A 74 -22.15 1.12 -11.15
CA HIS A 74 -21.56 2.46 -11.28
C HIS A 74 -22.48 3.44 -12.01
N GLY A 75 -22.66 4.63 -11.43
CA GLY A 75 -23.52 5.70 -11.94
C GLY A 75 -23.04 6.43 -13.21
N GLY A 76 -21.96 5.96 -13.86
CA GLY A 76 -21.46 6.53 -15.11
C GLY A 76 -19.95 6.40 -15.23
N ILE A 77 -19.43 6.78 -16.43
CA ILE A 77 -18.02 6.56 -16.80
C ILE A 77 -17.02 7.23 -15.84
N LEU A 78 -17.30 8.45 -15.39
CA LEU A 78 -16.39 9.13 -14.46
C LEU A 78 -16.40 8.48 -13.07
N HIS A 79 -17.52 7.89 -12.67
CA HIS A 79 -17.65 7.19 -11.39
C HIS A 79 -16.80 5.92 -11.40
N ILE A 80 -16.94 5.06 -12.44
CA ILE A 80 -16.13 3.84 -12.53
C ILE A 80 -14.65 4.15 -12.73
N VAL A 81 -14.29 5.08 -13.61
CA VAL A 81 -12.87 5.45 -13.83
C VAL A 81 -12.25 5.96 -12.54
N GLY A 82 -12.95 6.82 -11.79
CA GLY A 82 -12.48 7.29 -10.49
C GLY A 82 -12.21 6.13 -9.53
N ASN A 83 -13.19 5.24 -9.35
CA ASN A 83 -13.04 4.07 -8.48
C ASN A 83 -11.89 3.16 -8.90
N MET A 84 -11.78 2.84 -10.19
CA MET A 84 -10.76 1.90 -10.68
C MET A 84 -9.35 2.48 -10.58
N VAL A 85 -9.17 3.78 -10.79
CA VAL A 85 -7.88 4.45 -10.60
C VAL A 85 -7.42 4.37 -9.14
N PHE A 86 -8.31 4.65 -8.19
CA PHE A 86 -7.97 4.53 -6.77
C PHE A 86 -7.71 3.08 -6.36
N LEU A 87 -8.52 2.15 -6.82
CA LEU A 87 -8.32 0.73 -6.55
C LEU A 87 -7.00 0.22 -7.15
N TYR A 88 -6.64 0.67 -8.35
CA TYR A 88 -5.40 0.30 -9.03
C TYR A 88 -4.16 0.82 -8.27
N VAL A 89 -4.18 2.08 -7.81
CA VAL A 89 -3.01 2.72 -7.18
C VAL A 89 -2.80 2.26 -5.75
N PHE A 90 -3.88 2.04 -4.99
CA PHE A 90 -3.78 1.77 -3.55
C PHE A 90 -4.06 0.32 -3.16
N GLY A 91 -4.89 -0.37 -3.94
CA GLY A 91 -5.36 -1.71 -3.60
C GLY A 91 -4.27 -2.78 -3.69
N ASP A 92 -3.37 -2.65 -4.63
CA ASP A 92 -2.28 -3.61 -4.83
C ASP A 92 -1.31 -3.66 -3.62
N ASN A 93 -1.02 -2.52 -3.01
CA ASN A 93 -0.18 -2.46 -1.80
C ASN A 93 -0.88 -3.07 -0.58
N ILE A 94 -2.21 -2.92 -0.49
CA ILE A 94 -2.99 -3.50 0.60
C ILE A 94 -3.12 -5.01 0.40
N GLU A 95 -3.36 -5.48 -0.82
CA GLU A 95 -3.34 -6.91 -1.14
C GLU A 95 -1.99 -7.54 -0.81
N ASP A 96 -0.88 -6.86 -1.12
CA ASP A 96 0.47 -7.31 -0.81
C ASP A 96 0.69 -7.52 0.70
N ARG A 97 0.11 -6.67 1.55
CA ARG A 97 0.25 -6.77 3.00
C ARG A 97 -0.64 -7.82 3.65
N PHE A 98 -1.86 -7.98 3.17
CA PHE A 98 -2.82 -8.92 3.74
C PHE A 98 -2.77 -10.30 3.08
N GLY A 99 -2.26 -10.38 1.84
CA GLY A 99 -2.37 -11.55 0.98
C GLY A 99 -3.76 -11.66 0.34
N HIS A 100 -3.86 -12.40 -0.76
CA HIS A 100 -5.02 -12.44 -1.66
C HIS A 100 -6.36 -12.70 -0.96
N ILE A 101 -6.46 -13.81 -0.22
CA ILE A 101 -7.74 -14.24 0.37
C ILE A 101 -8.21 -13.27 1.47
N LYS A 102 -7.29 -12.82 2.33
CA LYS A 102 -7.64 -11.88 3.40
C LYS A 102 -8.01 -10.52 2.83
N TYR A 103 -7.30 -10.07 1.80
CA TYR A 103 -7.62 -8.82 1.12
C TYR A 103 -9.04 -8.84 0.54
N LEU A 104 -9.44 -9.91 -0.16
CA LEU A 104 -10.79 -10.05 -0.66
C LEU A 104 -11.83 -10.00 0.47
N ALA A 105 -11.60 -10.78 1.54
CA ALA A 105 -12.52 -10.83 2.67
C ALA A 105 -12.71 -9.46 3.33
N ILE A 106 -11.61 -8.75 3.62
CA ILE A 106 -11.71 -7.43 4.27
C ILE A 106 -12.24 -6.36 3.33
N TYR A 107 -11.97 -6.43 2.02
CA TYR A 107 -12.56 -5.55 1.03
C TYR A 107 -14.09 -5.63 1.04
N ILE A 108 -14.62 -6.85 1.03
CA ILE A 108 -16.08 -7.08 1.15
C ILE A 108 -16.60 -6.57 2.50
N LEU A 109 -15.91 -6.86 3.61
CA LEU A 109 -16.31 -6.39 4.94
C LEU A 109 -16.32 -4.85 5.03
N TRP A 110 -15.36 -4.17 4.41
CA TRP A 110 -15.37 -2.71 4.35
C TRP A 110 -16.56 -2.17 3.56
N GLY A 111 -16.93 -2.82 2.44
CA GLY A 111 -18.12 -2.47 1.67
C GLY A 111 -19.42 -2.67 2.46
N LEU A 112 -19.55 -3.80 3.13
CA LEU A 112 -20.71 -4.08 4.00
C LEU A 112 -20.84 -3.07 5.14
N PHE A 113 -19.73 -2.76 5.82
CA PHE A 113 -19.71 -1.77 6.90
C PHE A 113 -20.04 -0.36 6.39
N ALA A 114 -19.48 0.02 5.24
CA ALA A 114 -19.77 1.28 4.58
C ALA A 114 -21.26 1.43 4.24
N ALA A 115 -21.86 0.39 3.66
CA ALA A 115 -23.28 0.36 3.34
C ALA A 115 -24.15 0.46 4.62
N LEU A 116 -23.78 -0.23 5.69
CA LEU A 116 -24.48 -0.14 6.98
C LEU A 116 -24.47 1.29 7.54
N VAL A 117 -23.28 1.92 7.61
CA VAL A 117 -23.15 3.30 8.11
C VAL A 117 -23.98 4.28 7.29
N HIS A 118 -23.89 4.15 5.95
CA HIS A 118 -24.72 4.97 5.05
C HIS A 118 -26.20 4.74 5.27
N SER A 119 -26.64 3.49 5.39
CA SER A 119 -28.06 3.14 5.52
C SER A 119 -28.66 3.68 6.81
N ILE A 120 -27.94 3.61 7.94
CA ILE A 120 -28.37 4.19 9.22
C ILE A 120 -28.63 5.69 9.04
N TYR A 121 -27.70 6.40 8.43
CA TYR A 121 -27.85 7.84 8.20
C TYR A 121 -28.98 8.13 7.20
N ALA A 122 -28.99 7.48 6.03
CA ALA A 122 -29.96 7.74 4.97
C ALA A 122 -31.41 7.58 5.47
N VAL A 123 -31.68 6.51 6.23
CA VAL A 123 -33.00 6.31 6.83
C VAL A 123 -33.34 7.41 7.84
N SER A 124 -32.36 7.85 8.66
CA SER A 124 -32.60 8.90 9.67
C SER A 124 -32.93 10.27 9.08
N VAL A 125 -32.52 10.53 7.83
CA VAL A 125 -32.78 11.82 7.12
C VAL A 125 -33.84 11.69 6.03
N GLY A 126 -34.57 10.57 5.96
CA GLY A 126 -35.64 10.36 5.00
C GLY A 126 -35.22 9.88 3.61
N GLY A 127 -33.97 9.54 3.42
CA GLY A 127 -33.39 9.02 2.17
C GLY A 127 -33.35 7.49 2.06
N GLY A 128 -34.13 6.79 2.89
CA GLY A 128 -34.12 5.33 3.00
C GLY A 128 -34.52 4.53 1.75
N GLU A 129 -35.11 5.18 0.75
CA GLU A 129 -35.58 4.57 -0.50
C GLU A 129 -34.58 4.76 -1.66
N ILE A 130 -33.56 5.59 -1.49
CA ILE A 130 -32.62 5.94 -2.57
C ILE A 130 -31.50 4.88 -2.62
N PRO A 131 -31.37 4.12 -3.73
CA PRO A 131 -30.35 3.10 -3.84
C PRO A 131 -28.94 3.69 -3.85
N ALA A 132 -28.04 3.13 -3.07
CA ALA A 132 -26.61 3.43 -3.09
C ALA A 132 -25.89 2.40 -3.97
N ILE A 133 -24.92 2.86 -4.78
CA ILE A 133 -24.13 2.05 -5.70
C ILE A 133 -22.66 2.49 -5.71
N GLY A 134 -21.76 1.60 -6.03
CA GLY A 134 -20.34 1.88 -6.24
C GLY A 134 -19.40 1.14 -5.30
N ALA A 135 -18.21 0.86 -5.80
CA ALA A 135 -17.12 0.25 -5.05
C ALA A 135 -16.52 1.18 -3.98
N SER A 136 -16.89 2.46 -4.00
CA SER A 136 -16.19 3.54 -3.29
C SER A 136 -16.19 3.41 -1.77
N GLY A 137 -17.19 2.77 -1.18
CA GLY A 137 -17.22 2.46 0.24
C GLY A 137 -16.09 1.50 0.64
N ALA A 138 -15.91 0.40 -0.10
CA ALA A 138 -14.82 -0.54 0.11
C ALA A 138 -13.45 0.08 -0.24
N ILE A 139 -13.36 0.86 -1.32
CA ILE A 139 -12.14 1.59 -1.71
C ILE A 139 -11.75 2.60 -0.62
N SER A 140 -12.71 3.26 0.02
CA SER A 140 -12.42 4.11 1.18
C SER A 140 -11.77 3.32 2.31
N GLY A 141 -12.17 2.04 2.51
CA GLY A 141 -11.50 1.12 3.42
C GLY A 141 -10.05 0.85 3.02
N VAL A 142 -9.80 0.62 1.72
CA VAL A 142 -8.44 0.50 1.18
C VAL A 142 -7.61 1.74 1.52
N LEU A 143 -8.16 2.94 1.30
CA LEU A 143 -7.46 4.21 1.59
C LEU A 143 -7.18 4.40 3.09
N GLY A 144 -8.13 4.04 3.96
CA GLY A 144 -7.95 4.09 5.41
C GLY A 144 -6.83 3.17 5.88
N ALA A 145 -6.79 1.93 5.40
CA ALA A 145 -5.72 0.98 5.68
C ALA A 145 -4.37 1.46 5.12
N TYR A 146 -4.37 1.97 3.88
CA TYR A 146 -3.18 2.49 3.22
C TYR A 146 -2.57 3.66 4.01
N LEU A 147 -3.38 4.60 4.48
CA LEU A 147 -2.91 5.74 5.27
C LEU A 147 -2.14 5.30 6.52
N ILE A 148 -2.59 4.25 7.19
CA ILE A 148 -1.94 3.72 8.40
C ILE A 148 -0.67 2.94 8.08
N MET A 149 -0.68 2.17 6.99
CA MET A 149 0.44 1.31 6.62
C MET A 149 1.55 2.04 5.88
N PHE A 150 1.18 3.02 5.05
CA PHE A 150 2.10 3.72 4.14
C PHE A 150 2.01 5.26 4.25
N PRO A 151 2.02 5.87 5.45
CA PRO A 151 1.75 7.30 5.63
C PRO A 151 2.76 8.22 4.92
N ARG A 152 3.99 7.73 4.68
CA ARG A 152 5.08 8.48 4.06
C ARG A 152 5.26 8.20 2.57
N ALA A 153 4.56 7.20 2.03
CA ALA A 153 4.59 6.91 0.60
C ALA A 153 4.15 8.13 -0.21
N LYS A 154 4.83 8.39 -1.31
CA LYS A 154 4.54 9.53 -2.17
C LYS A 154 3.61 9.10 -3.30
N ILE A 155 2.49 9.79 -3.39
CA ILE A 155 1.49 9.57 -4.43
C ILE A 155 1.79 10.52 -5.60
N PHE A 156 2.07 9.94 -6.74
CA PHE A 156 2.23 10.68 -8.00
C PHE A 156 0.85 11.09 -8.50
N THR A 157 0.59 12.38 -8.50
CA THR A 157 -0.73 12.94 -8.73
C THR A 157 -0.70 13.89 -9.91
N VAL A 158 -1.61 13.69 -10.87
CA VAL A 158 -1.87 14.66 -11.94
C VAL A 158 -2.85 15.70 -11.42
N ILE A 159 -2.44 16.96 -11.53
CA ILE A 159 -3.30 18.13 -11.28
C ILE A 159 -3.63 18.74 -12.63
N ILE A 160 -4.92 18.81 -12.90
CA ILE A 160 -5.48 19.50 -14.08
C ILE A 160 -6.18 20.75 -13.55
N ALA A 161 -5.59 21.91 -13.82
CA ALA A 161 -6.15 23.22 -13.50
C ALA A 161 -5.95 24.14 -14.72
N PHE A 162 -5.26 25.27 -14.59
CA PHE A 162 -4.88 26.13 -15.73
C PHE A 162 -3.80 25.49 -16.62
N PHE A 163 -3.06 24.52 -16.07
CA PHE A 163 -2.07 23.71 -16.77
C PHE A 163 -2.10 22.29 -16.19
N ILE A 164 -1.57 21.33 -16.96
CA ILE A 164 -1.44 19.94 -16.50
C ILE A 164 -0.04 19.77 -15.90
N THR A 165 0.03 19.37 -14.65
CA THR A 165 1.29 19.09 -13.95
C THR A 165 1.21 17.82 -13.11
N THR A 166 2.36 17.27 -12.79
CA THR A 166 2.49 16.11 -11.88
C THR A 166 3.21 16.52 -10.62
N VAL A 167 2.67 16.16 -9.47
CA VAL A 167 3.26 16.39 -8.16
C VAL A 167 3.36 15.10 -7.36
N ARG A 168 4.31 15.04 -6.43
CA ARG A 168 4.48 13.92 -5.49
C ARG A 168 4.01 14.39 -4.12
N ILE A 169 2.91 13.84 -3.64
CA ILE A 169 2.29 14.23 -2.38
C ILE A 169 2.36 13.04 -1.42
N PRO A 170 2.85 13.20 -0.18
CA PRO A 170 2.80 12.14 0.81
C PRO A 170 1.36 11.65 1.04
N ALA A 171 1.17 10.34 1.24
CA ALA A 171 -0.14 9.75 1.49
C ALA A 171 -0.86 10.41 2.69
N LEU A 172 -0.09 10.76 3.73
CA LEU A 172 -0.58 11.48 4.92
C LEU A 172 -1.20 12.87 4.59
N ALA A 173 -0.84 13.48 3.47
CA ALA A 173 -1.43 14.73 3.02
C ALA A 173 -2.50 14.50 1.93
N PHE A 174 -2.21 13.61 0.96
CA PHE A 174 -3.10 13.34 -0.17
C PHE A 174 -4.44 12.75 0.26
N ILE A 175 -4.42 11.69 1.06
CA ILE A 175 -5.63 10.93 1.42
C ILE A 175 -6.58 11.77 2.30
N PRO A 176 -6.12 12.43 3.40
CA PRO A 176 -7.00 13.30 4.18
C PRO A 176 -7.54 14.49 3.39
N PHE A 177 -6.70 15.11 2.54
CA PHE A 177 -7.15 16.20 1.68
C PHE A 177 -8.25 15.76 0.71
N TRP A 178 -8.05 14.63 0.01
CA TRP A 178 -9.06 14.05 -0.86
C TRP A 178 -10.36 13.76 -0.11
N PHE A 179 -10.25 13.21 1.11
CA PHE A 179 -11.38 12.88 1.94
C PHE A 179 -12.15 14.14 2.41
N ILE A 180 -11.44 15.20 2.81
CA ILE A 180 -12.06 16.49 3.15
C ILE A 180 -12.80 17.07 1.96
N LEU A 181 -12.26 16.97 0.75
CA LEU A 181 -12.97 17.41 -0.46
C LEU A 181 -14.27 16.61 -0.68
N GLN A 182 -14.27 15.29 -0.42
CA GLN A 182 -15.49 14.50 -0.49
C GLN A 182 -16.56 15.01 0.49
N ILE A 183 -16.18 15.29 1.73
CA ILE A 183 -17.09 15.87 2.75
C ILE A 183 -17.58 17.26 2.30
N LEU A 184 -16.68 18.10 1.82
CA LEU A 184 -17.03 19.46 1.39
C LEU A 184 -18.03 19.43 0.23
N PHE A 185 -17.78 18.61 -0.79
CA PHE A 185 -18.71 18.45 -1.91
C PHE A 185 -20.07 17.85 -1.48
N SER A 186 -20.09 17.05 -0.41
CA SER A 186 -21.34 16.52 0.15
C SER A 186 -22.23 17.61 0.75
N VAL A 187 -21.60 18.62 1.32
CA VAL A 187 -22.32 19.72 2.01
C VAL A 187 -22.73 20.83 1.03
N ILE A 188 -21.86 21.12 0.05
CA ILE A 188 -22.05 22.25 -0.89
C ILE A 188 -22.82 21.81 -2.15
N GLY A 189 -22.61 20.57 -2.59
CA GLY A 189 -23.28 20.01 -3.77
C GLY A 189 -24.75 19.77 -3.49
N GLU A 190 -25.64 20.18 -4.41
CA GLU A 190 -27.01 19.72 -4.40
C GLU A 190 -27.03 18.20 -4.20
N ALA A 191 -28.02 17.68 -3.47
CA ALA A 191 -28.16 16.31 -3.00
C ALA A 191 -28.17 15.23 -4.12
N GLY A 192 -27.21 15.27 -5.02
CA GLY A 192 -27.03 14.42 -6.19
C GLY A 192 -26.35 13.10 -5.87
N GLY A 193 -26.90 12.29 -4.95
CA GLY A 193 -26.73 10.86 -5.01
C GLY A 193 -25.39 10.25 -4.55
N VAL A 194 -24.43 11.01 -4.02
CA VAL A 194 -23.19 10.40 -3.50
C VAL A 194 -23.37 9.99 -2.04
N ALA A 195 -23.12 8.71 -1.77
CA ALA A 195 -23.22 8.13 -0.42
C ALA A 195 -21.98 8.46 0.43
N TYR A 196 -21.77 9.73 0.78
CA TYR A 196 -20.58 10.20 1.48
C TYR A 196 -20.36 9.52 2.84
N LEU A 197 -21.45 9.17 3.55
CA LEU A 197 -21.37 8.42 4.80
C LEU A 197 -20.85 7.00 4.59
N ALA A 198 -21.09 6.40 3.41
CA ALA A 198 -20.44 5.14 3.04
C ALA A 198 -18.91 5.31 2.95
N HIS A 199 -18.44 6.44 2.39
CA HIS A 199 -16.99 6.71 2.32
C HIS A 199 -16.38 6.88 3.72
N ILE A 200 -17.07 7.60 4.61
CA ILE A 200 -16.62 7.77 6.01
C ILE A 200 -16.59 6.42 6.73
N GLY A 201 -17.65 5.64 6.64
CA GLY A 201 -17.73 4.32 7.26
C GLY A 201 -16.62 3.38 6.78
N GLY A 202 -16.48 3.26 5.46
CA GLY A 202 -15.42 2.44 4.86
C GLY A 202 -14.01 2.87 5.29
N PHE A 203 -13.74 4.18 5.25
CA PHE A 203 -12.45 4.73 5.65
C PHE A 203 -12.11 4.42 7.12
N MET A 204 -13.04 4.62 8.03
CA MET A 204 -12.87 4.31 9.46
C MET A 204 -12.64 2.81 9.70
N ALA A 205 -13.36 1.94 8.98
CA ALA A 205 -13.14 0.50 9.04
C ALA A 205 -11.73 0.13 8.53
N GLY A 206 -11.27 0.76 7.45
CA GLY A 206 -9.92 0.59 6.92
C GLY A 206 -8.83 1.06 7.89
N VAL A 207 -9.00 2.23 8.50
CA VAL A 207 -8.10 2.75 9.55
C VAL A 207 -8.00 1.75 10.71
N GLY A 208 -9.13 1.28 11.22
CA GLY A 208 -9.18 0.28 12.30
C GLY A 208 -8.46 -1.02 11.94
N THR A 209 -8.67 -1.52 10.71
CA THR A 209 -8.00 -2.73 10.21
C THR A 209 -6.50 -2.52 10.05
N GLY A 210 -6.08 -1.35 9.53
CA GLY A 210 -4.68 -0.99 9.38
C GLY A 210 -3.94 -0.93 10.73
N TYR A 211 -4.54 -0.31 11.74
CA TYR A 211 -4.00 -0.30 13.10
C TYR A 211 -3.92 -1.69 13.71
N THR A 212 -4.99 -2.48 13.58
CA THR A 212 -5.02 -3.86 14.09
C THR A 212 -3.92 -4.70 13.45
N TRP A 213 -3.76 -4.60 12.13
CA TRP A 213 -2.70 -5.33 11.43
C TRP A 213 -1.32 -4.91 11.92
N LYS A 214 -1.05 -3.60 12.03
CA LYS A 214 0.23 -3.08 12.53
C LYS A 214 0.52 -3.56 13.95
N TYR A 215 -0.45 -3.47 14.85
CA TYR A 215 -0.33 -3.96 16.22
C TYR A 215 -0.01 -5.46 16.30
N LEU A 216 -0.71 -6.29 15.51
CA LEU A 216 -0.48 -7.73 15.47
C LEU A 216 0.89 -8.08 14.86
N ALA A 217 1.35 -7.36 13.86
CA ALA A 217 2.67 -7.52 13.27
C ALA A 217 3.78 -7.20 14.28
N GLU A 218 3.67 -6.09 15.00
CA GLU A 218 4.61 -5.68 16.06
C GLU A 218 4.63 -6.71 17.21
N LYS A 219 3.46 -7.20 17.64
CA LYS A 219 3.36 -8.22 18.68
C LYS A 219 3.98 -9.56 18.25
N LYS A 220 3.80 -9.97 16.99
CA LYS A 220 4.43 -11.18 16.45
C LYS A 220 5.95 -11.07 16.48
N THR A 221 6.49 -9.91 16.14
CA THR A 221 7.93 -9.63 16.19
C THR A 221 8.45 -9.65 17.63
N SER A 222 7.70 -9.11 18.60
CA SER A 222 8.09 -9.11 20.01
C SER A 222 7.99 -10.51 20.67
N LEU A 223 7.08 -11.36 20.21
CA LEU A 223 6.93 -12.74 20.71
C LEU A 223 7.96 -13.70 20.10
N SER A 224 8.58 -13.34 18.99
CA SER A 224 9.66 -14.12 18.37
C SER A 224 11.03 -13.84 18.99
N ILE A 225 11.14 -12.89 19.93
CA ILE A 225 12.34 -12.72 20.78
C ILE A 225 12.21 -13.71 21.92
N PRO A 226 13.10 -14.73 22.05
CA PRO A 226 13.03 -15.65 23.19
C PRO A 226 13.15 -14.83 24.49
N TYR A 227 12.20 -15.05 25.42
CA TYR A 227 12.29 -14.52 26.78
C TYR A 227 13.55 -15.14 27.43
N VAL A 228 14.64 -14.39 27.43
CA VAL A 228 15.80 -14.71 28.25
C VAL A 228 15.45 -14.35 29.69
N GLY A 229 15.11 -15.37 30.46
CA GLY A 229 14.79 -15.24 31.88
C GLY A 229 15.89 -14.51 32.64
N LYS A 230 15.47 -13.68 33.61
CA LYS A 230 16.34 -13.06 34.58
C LYS A 230 17.16 -14.13 35.30
N THR A 231 18.43 -14.27 34.98
CA THR A 231 19.39 -14.91 35.87
C THR A 231 20.77 -14.30 35.73
N GLN A 232 21.24 -13.84 36.87
CA GLN A 232 22.63 -13.61 37.29
C GLN A 232 23.49 -12.56 36.50
N LYS A 233 23.95 -11.60 37.31
CA LYS A 233 25.15 -10.80 37.00
C LYS A 233 26.32 -11.71 36.58
N MET A 234 26.48 -11.89 35.29
CA MET A 234 27.75 -12.33 34.71
C MET A 234 28.35 -11.16 33.93
N ARG A 235 29.64 -10.94 34.14
CA ARG A 235 30.45 -9.99 33.38
C ARG A 235 30.29 -10.28 31.89
N PRO A 236 30.24 -9.27 31.02
CA PRO A 236 30.06 -9.48 29.59
C PRO A 236 31.30 -10.21 29.06
N ARG A 237 31.17 -11.53 28.83
CA ARG A 237 31.96 -12.24 27.88
C ARG A 237 31.38 -11.86 26.52
N ILE A 238 32.16 -11.21 25.70
CA ILE A 238 31.83 -10.93 24.30
C ILE A 238 31.70 -12.28 23.63
N GLU A 239 30.49 -12.81 23.55
CA GLU A 239 30.15 -13.91 22.65
C GLU A 239 29.67 -13.30 21.33
N ASP A 240 30.49 -13.57 20.35
CA ASP A 240 30.34 -13.30 18.93
C ASP A 240 29.01 -13.92 18.42
N THR A 241 27.93 -13.15 18.42
CA THR A 241 26.71 -13.49 17.67
C THR A 241 26.74 -12.73 16.36
N SER A 242 27.59 -13.20 15.45
CA SER A 242 27.55 -12.80 14.05
C SER A 242 26.15 -13.04 13.49
N PRO A 243 25.56 -12.07 12.76
CA PRO A 243 24.34 -12.34 12.02
C PRO A 243 24.61 -13.45 11.00
N SER A 244 23.77 -14.45 10.95
CA SER A 244 23.91 -15.68 10.16
C SER A 244 23.66 -15.50 8.65
N LEU A 245 23.68 -14.27 8.13
CA LEU A 245 23.49 -13.99 6.72
C LEU A 245 24.77 -13.33 6.17
N GLU A 246 25.49 -14.09 5.35
CA GLU A 246 26.54 -13.52 4.51
C GLU A 246 25.91 -12.46 3.59
N PRO A 247 26.55 -11.28 3.41
CA PRO A 247 26.07 -10.26 2.48
C PRO A 247 25.92 -10.84 1.07
N GLU A 248 24.77 -10.61 0.45
CA GLU A 248 24.51 -11.00 -0.94
C GLU A 248 25.23 -10.05 -1.89
N VAL A 249 25.95 -10.58 -2.88
CA VAL A 249 26.65 -9.79 -3.89
C VAL A 249 26.05 -10.04 -5.25
N ILE A 250 25.55 -8.97 -5.87
CA ILE A 250 25.01 -8.97 -7.22
C ILE A 250 26.05 -8.33 -8.14
N GLU A 251 26.53 -9.07 -9.12
CA GLU A 251 27.46 -8.56 -10.12
C GLU A 251 26.71 -7.99 -11.32
N GLY A 252 26.91 -6.70 -11.59
CA GLY A 252 26.47 -6.01 -12.80
C GLY A 252 27.60 -5.86 -13.84
N VAL A 253 27.30 -5.24 -14.97
CA VAL A 253 28.29 -5.03 -16.06
C VAL A 253 29.46 -4.17 -15.55
N ASP A 254 29.17 -3.00 -14.96
CA ASP A 254 30.14 -2.01 -14.53
C ASP A 254 30.17 -1.79 -13.01
N SER A 255 29.43 -2.58 -12.25
CA SER A 255 29.28 -2.38 -10.80
C SER A 255 29.02 -3.68 -10.06
N TYR A 256 29.27 -3.64 -8.75
CA TYR A 256 28.79 -4.62 -7.78
C TYR A 256 27.75 -3.94 -6.88
N GLU A 257 26.70 -4.65 -6.52
CA GLU A 257 25.74 -4.25 -5.48
C GLU A 257 25.80 -5.27 -4.34
N ILE A 258 26.13 -4.81 -3.13
CA ILE A 258 26.17 -5.65 -1.94
C ILE A 258 24.93 -5.34 -1.12
N ILE A 259 24.18 -6.37 -0.77
CA ILE A 259 22.99 -6.28 0.09
C ILE A 259 23.33 -6.95 1.42
N ALA A 260 23.29 -6.18 2.50
CA ALA A 260 23.56 -6.68 3.86
C ALA A 260 22.40 -6.34 4.78
N GLU A 261 21.96 -7.31 5.57
CA GLU A 261 20.96 -7.11 6.61
C GLU A 261 21.65 -6.63 7.89
N ILE A 262 21.39 -5.38 8.29
CA ILE A 262 22.04 -4.70 9.41
C ILE A 262 20.96 -4.03 10.26
N HIS A 263 20.78 -4.47 11.49
CA HIS A 263 19.75 -3.93 12.38
C HIS A 263 20.36 -3.09 13.52
N GLY A 264 19.65 -2.06 13.96
CA GLY A 264 20.04 -1.26 15.13
C GLY A 264 21.01 -0.12 14.82
N ILE A 265 21.06 0.32 13.55
CA ILE A 265 21.67 1.58 13.14
C ILE A 265 20.60 2.59 12.71
N SER A 266 20.92 3.87 12.75
CA SER A 266 19.94 4.94 12.55
C SER A 266 19.98 5.53 11.13
N ALA A 267 21.13 5.52 10.47
CA ALA A 267 21.32 6.12 9.16
C ALA A 267 22.42 5.42 8.33
N ALA A 268 22.44 5.68 7.03
CA ALA A 268 23.49 5.19 6.13
C ALA A 268 24.90 5.72 6.49
N THR A 269 24.96 6.88 7.14
CA THR A 269 26.23 7.48 7.65
C THR A 269 26.90 6.65 8.74
N ASP A 270 26.17 5.75 9.38
CA ASP A 270 26.71 4.82 10.38
C ASP A 270 27.37 3.59 9.75
N ILE A 271 27.36 3.47 8.41
CA ILE A 271 27.93 2.35 7.66
C ILE A 271 29.16 2.81 6.90
N HIS A 272 30.25 2.10 7.09
CA HIS A 272 31.50 2.27 6.34
C HIS A 272 31.79 0.98 5.57
N ALA A 273 32.16 1.12 4.31
CA ALA A 273 32.50 0.00 3.45
C ALA A 273 33.82 0.27 2.73
N ASP A 274 34.80 -0.63 2.90
CA ASP A 274 36.12 -0.52 2.31
C ASP A 274 36.47 -1.82 1.57
N TYR A 275 37.06 -1.69 0.39
CA TYR A 275 37.54 -2.84 -0.36
C TYR A 275 38.96 -3.21 0.12
N GLU A 276 39.16 -4.48 0.47
CA GLU A 276 40.45 -5.04 0.87
C GLU A 276 41.07 -5.80 -0.32
N PRO A 277 42.13 -5.26 -0.97
CA PRO A 277 42.72 -5.88 -2.16
C PRO A 277 43.28 -7.28 -1.91
N ASP A 278 43.91 -7.48 -0.74
CA ASP A 278 44.59 -8.75 -0.40
C ASP A 278 43.57 -9.91 -0.23
N SER A 279 42.44 -9.63 0.38
CA SER A 279 41.39 -10.62 0.62
C SER A 279 40.33 -10.69 -0.50
N LYS A 280 40.35 -9.71 -1.43
CA LYS A 280 39.31 -9.50 -2.48
C LYS A 280 37.90 -9.43 -1.93
N ARG A 281 37.74 -8.82 -0.76
CA ARG A 281 36.48 -8.68 -0.04
C ARG A 281 36.19 -7.22 0.23
N VAL A 282 34.92 -6.92 0.41
CA VAL A 282 34.47 -5.64 0.94
C VAL A 282 34.19 -5.82 2.43
N ARG A 283 34.89 -5.08 3.25
CA ARG A 283 34.68 -5.01 4.69
C ARG A 283 33.63 -3.94 4.98
N ILE A 284 32.58 -4.31 5.68
CA ILE A 284 31.46 -3.44 6.04
C ILE A 284 31.45 -3.31 7.56
N ILE A 285 31.61 -2.10 8.06
CA ILE A 285 31.66 -1.80 9.50
C ILE A 285 30.54 -0.82 9.84
N THR A 286 29.91 -0.97 10.99
CA THR A 286 28.94 -0.02 11.51
C THR A 286 29.44 0.71 12.74
N SER A 287 29.11 2.00 12.86
CA SER A 287 29.46 2.87 14.00
C SER A 287 28.30 3.12 14.98
N GLY A 288 27.13 2.51 14.77
CA GLY A 288 25.94 2.71 15.60
C GLY A 288 25.94 2.01 16.96
N SER A 289 24.76 1.92 17.58
CA SER A 289 24.55 1.29 18.89
C SER A 289 24.87 -0.21 18.91
N ARG A 290 24.82 -0.86 17.75
CA ARG A 290 25.38 -2.21 17.50
C ARG A 290 26.50 -2.09 16.50
N LYS A 291 27.62 -2.70 16.81
CA LYS A 291 28.79 -2.81 15.92
C LYS A 291 28.70 -4.11 15.13
N TYR A 292 28.66 -4.02 13.82
CA TYR A 292 28.77 -5.15 12.91
C TYR A 292 30.09 -5.04 12.14
N GLU A 293 30.66 -6.18 11.85
CA GLU A 293 31.77 -6.33 10.94
C GLU A 293 31.44 -7.50 10.00
N LEU A 294 31.10 -7.17 8.75
CA LEU A 294 30.68 -8.12 7.72
C LEU A 294 31.67 -8.10 6.56
N TYR A 295 31.78 -9.22 5.88
CA TYR A 295 32.68 -9.37 4.73
C TYR A 295 31.90 -9.90 3.53
N ALA A 296 31.94 -9.18 2.41
CA ALA A 296 31.33 -9.57 1.13
C ALA A 296 32.44 -9.95 0.14
N LYS A 297 32.47 -11.19 -0.34
CA LYS A 297 33.42 -11.64 -1.36
C LYS A 297 32.90 -11.23 -2.74
N LEU A 298 33.71 -10.46 -3.50
CA LEU A 298 33.35 -10.04 -4.84
C LEU A 298 33.65 -11.15 -5.85
N PRO A 299 32.67 -11.56 -6.68
CA PRO A 299 32.88 -12.53 -7.74
C PRO A 299 33.73 -11.96 -8.89
N GLY A 300 34.35 -12.81 -9.69
CA GLY A 300 35.02 -12.42 -10.93
C GLY A 300 36.38 -11.76 -10.79
N LEU A 301 36.90 -11.52 -9.58
CA LEU A 301 38.22 -10.90 -9.35
C LEU A 301 39.37 -11.93 -9.29
N GLU A 302 39.11 -13.19 -9.60
CA GLU A 302 40.15 -14.22 -9.61
C GLU A 302 40.97 -14.15 -10.90
N GLY A 303 42.26 -13.83 -10.80
CA GLY A 303 43.25 -14.05 -11.88
C GLY A 303 43.69 -12.87 -12.73
N LEU A 304 43.23 -11.64 -12.51
CA LEU A 304 43.62 -10.46 -13.30
C LEU A 304 44.01 -9.27 -12.41
N ASN A 305 44.95 -8.45 -12.89
CA ASN A 305 45.23 -7.13 -12.30
C ASN A 305 44.05 -6.20 -12.56
N HIS A 306 43.00 -6.30 -11.73
CA HIS A 306 41.90 -5.34 -11.78
C HIS A 306 42.22 -4.13 -10.91
N ALA A 307 41.86 -2.93 -11.38
CA ALA A 307 41.84 -1.76 -10.52
C ALA A 307 40.83 -1.97 -9.37
N SER A 308 41.20 -1.52 -8.17
CA SER A 308 40.33 -1.70 -6.98
C SER A 308 38.95 -1.10 -7.19
N PRO A 309 37.87 -1.83 -6.89
CA PRO A 309 36.53 -1.29 -6.91
C PRO A 309 36.37 -0.09 -5.96
N ILE A 310 35.59 0.90 -6.37
CA ILE A 310 35.37 2.13 -5.59
C ILE A 310 33.92 2.15 -5.10
N VAL A 311 33.72 2.38 -3.81
CA VAL A 311 32.40 2.57 -3.23
C VAL A 311 31.78 3.87 -3.77
N GLU A 312 30.68 3.76 -4.51
CA GLU A 312 29.96 4.91 -5.09
C GLU A 312 28.87 5.44 -4.16
N SER A 313 28.14 4.54 -3.52
CA SER A 313 27.03 4.93 -2.65
C SER A 313 26.71 3.87 -1.61
N ILE A 314 26.23 4.32 -0.46
CA ILE A 314 25.67 3.48 0.60
C ILE A 314 24.25 3.99 0.86
N GLN A 315 23.26 3.12 0.76
CA GLN A 315 21.88 3.39 1.09
C GLN A 315 21.47 2.46 2.23
N TYR A 316 20.72 2.98 3.19
CA TYR A 316 20.20 2.19 4.29
C TYR A 316 18.71 2.46 4.48
N MET A 317 17.91 1.40 4.47
CA MET A 317 16.47 1.49 4.64
C MET A 317 15.91 0.19 5.23
N ASN A 318 15.11 0.32 6.28
CA ASN A 318 14.39 -0.81 6.90
C ASN A 318 15.27 -2.00 7.33
N GLY A 319 16.49 -1.74 7.83
CA GLY A 319 17.39 -2.79 8.26
C GLY A 319 18.24 -3.39 7.13
N ILE A 320 18.15 -2.88 5.91
CA ILE A 320 18.91 -3.36 4.75
C ILE A 320 19.86 -2.26 4.28
N ALA A 321 21.15 -2.59 4.23
CA ALA A 321 22.18 -1.76 3.61
C ALA A 321 22.41 -2.23 2.16
N ARG A 322 22.37 -1.28 1.23
CA ARG A 322 22.77 -1.48 -0.16
C ARG A 322 24.01 -0.65 -0.44
N ILE A 323 25.10 -1.33 -0.78
CA ILE A 323 26.40 -0.73 -1.05
C ILE A 323 26.73 -0.96 -2.51
N ARG A 324 26.85 0.11 -3.28
CA ARG A 324 27.21 0.06 -4.68
C ARG A 324 28.68 0.40 -4.87
N LEU A 325 29.39 -0.49 -5.56
CA LEU A 325 30.77 -0.28 -5.95
C LEU A 325 30.87 -0.25 -7.48
N ARG A 326 31.64 0.69 -8.01
CA ARG A 326 32.01 0.71 -9.42
C ARG A 326 33.25 -0.16 -9.64
N LYS A 327 33.23 -0.98 -10.68
CA LYS A 327 34.38 -1.76 -11.13
C LYS A 327 35.50 -0.79 -11.57
N GLY A 328 36.70 -0.99 -11.08
CA GLY A 328 37.85 -0.19 -11.52
C GLY A 328 38.17 -0.48 -12.97
N VAL A 329 38.32 0.57 -13.78
CA VAL A 329 38.77 0.48 -15.16
C VAL A 329 40.28 0.62 -15.16
N ILE A 330 41.00 -0.33 -15.77
CA ILE A 330 42.43 -0.15 -16.06
C ILE A 330 42.50 0.75 -17.29
N SER A 331 43.04 1.96 -17.14
CA SER A 331 43.34 2.87 -18.24
C SER A 331 44.56 2.40 -19.03
#